data_2649ec178d847f8b4dfb451ad8854cf2
#
_entry.id   2649ec178d847f8b4dfb451ad8854cf2
#
_cell.length_a   1.000
_cell.length_b   1.000
_cell.length_c   1.000
_cell.angle_alpha   90.00
_cell.angle_beta   90.00
_cell.angle_gamma   90.00
#
_symmetry.space_group_name_H-M   'P 1'
#
loop_
_entity.id
_entity.type
_entity.pdbx_description
1 polymer ?
#
loop_
_entity_poly.entity_id
_entity_poly.type
_entity_poly.pdbx_seq_one_letter_code
_entity_poly.pdbx_strand_id
1 'polypeptide(L)'
;MRAFATQKSSPSGPKLRLLAVSNGHGEDAVAAAVLQAMKKHAQEREGSLETKALPVVGKGKAYVRAGVALRGPLEPMPSGGFLKWDPKLWMDDLQAGLAGLTMKQMASIDAWKDETPGTVGEYDVMKGTETMPTVDWDGNVYKQAILAVGDVVPLFMAAAAGGGTPFAFVGCAKSEFYERLPDGSFYEDPASLPSRLLSPTCTYLPHERALMMSDACRLIAPRDEITAECLRDALPEQYRDRVVSLGNPMMDGVMEENLPGLNARLEKIPDQVAKVLVLPGTREGEVLRNWEELLKAAKVAAQLCPRITCLCPHPPAWDVVPFEAAIRSQGWFMVDSHDGFTEFQLVGHEECTLLWFSGGFGNALRAADIALAMAGTATEQFVGLGKPVVTFPGEGPQFTEQFAKLQERLLGKESLVFCANPTQAGSAVVSVLQDAGFRNSCKENGCLRMGKEGAAARIASEIWDRFVDTQ
;
A
#
# COMPACT_ATOMS: atom_id res chain seq x y z
N MET A 1 -46.04 5.53 -28.65
CA MET A 1 -44.66 5.23 -29.07
C MET A 1 -43.91 4.62 -27.85
N ARG A 2 -43.69 3.33 -27.84
CA ARG A 2 -42.88 2.67 -26.81
C ARG A 2 -41.42 2.79 -27.25
N ALA A 3 -40.61 3.44 -26.43
CA ALA A 3 -39.16 3.49 -26.63
C ALA A 3 -38.61 2.05 -26.36
N PHE A 4 -38.07 1.44 -27.41
CA PHE A 4 -37.26 0.21 -27.27
C PHE A 4 -35.97 0.60 -26.55
N ALA A 5 -35.84 0.14 -25.30
CA ALA A 5 -34.53 0.11 -24.63
C ALA A 5 -33.64 -0.83 -25.46
N THR A 6 -32.60 -0.30 -26.04
CA THR A 6 -31.53 -1.09 -26.66
C THR A 6 -30.91 -1.97 -25.58
N GLN A 7 -31.23 -3.26 -25.59
CA GLN A 7 -30.47 -4.27 -24.88
C GLN A 7 -29.01 -4.17 -25.37
N LYS A 8 -28.12 -3.70 -24.49
CA LYS A 8 -26.68 -3.90 -24.70
C LYS A 8 -26.47 -5.41 -24.74
N SER A 9 -26.08 -5.94 -25.90
CA SER A 9 -25.64 -7.34 -26.04
C SER A 9 -24.57 -7.60 -24.98
N SER A 10 -24.77 -8.64 -24.17
CA SER A 10 -23.73 -9.11 -23.26
C SER A 10 -22.45 -9.42 -24.08
N PRO A 11 -21.26 -9.06 -23.60
CA PRO A 11 -20.03 -9.35 -24.33
C PRO A 11 -19.92 -10.86 -24.58
N SER A 12 -19.66 -11.22 -25.83
CA SER A 12 -19.54 -12.62 -26.28
C SER A 12 -18.18 -13.23 -25.93
N GLY A 13 -17.28 -12.47 -25.32
CA GLY A 13 -15.92 -12.86 -24.98
C GLY A 13 -15.80 -13.68 -23.69
N PRO A 14 -14.56 -14.05 -23.32
CA PRO A 14 -14.29 -14.87 -22.14
C PRO A 14 -14.71 -14.17 -20.84
N LYS A 15 -15.15 -14.98 -19.85
CA LYS A 15 -15.71 -14.49 -18.60
C LYS A 15 -14.92 -15.01 -17.40
N LEU A 16 -14.51 -14.09 -16.52
CA LEU A 16 -13.75 -14.40 -15.30
C LEU A 16 -14.50 -13.88 -14.07
N ARG A 17 -14.62 -14.73 -13.04
CA ARG A 17 -14.97 -14.33 -11.67
C ARG A 17 -13.71 -14.32 -10.82
N LEU A 18 -13.44 -13.21 -10.16
CA LEU A 18 -12.24 -13.03 -9.36
C LEU A 18 -12.60 -12.59 -7.94
N LEU A 19 -12.18 -13.38 -6.95
CA LEU A 19 -12.26 -13.03 -5.54
C LEU A 19 -10.89 -12.53 -5.07
N ALA A 20 -10.80 -11.26 -4.68
CA ALA A 20 -9.61 -10.74 -4.01
C ALA A 20 -9.66 -11.02 -2.51
N VAL A 21 -8.55 -11.51 -1.95
CA VAL A 21 -8.35 -11.72 -0.51
C VAL A 21 -7.08 -10.98 -0.12
N SER A 22 -7.15 -10.03 0.83
CA SER A 22 -6.02 -9.18 1.22
C SER A 22 -5.95 -8.93 2.73
N ASN A 23 -4.76 -8.60 3.24
CA ASN A 23 -4.54 -8.44 4.69
C ASN A 23 -5.22 -7.21 5.31
N GLY A 24 -5.59 -6.20 4.52
CA GLY A 24 -6.15 -4.92 4.98
C GLY A 24 -5.34 -3.70 4.51
N HIS A 25 -5.82 -2.50 4.79
CA HIS A 25 -5.21 -1.18 4.51
C HIS A 25 -4.36 -1.06 3.23
N GLY A 26 -3.04 -1.23 3.31
CA GLY A 26 -2.12 -1.08 2.16
C GLY A 26 -2.31 -2.17 1.12
N GLU A 27 -2.48 -3.39 1.54
CA GLU A 27 -2.71 -4.56 0.69
C GLU A 27 -4.08 -4.49 0.00
N ASP A 28 -5.11 -3.93 0.67
CA ASP A 28 -6.40 -3.65 0.05
C ASP A 28 -6.26 -2.65 -1.11
N ALA A 29 -5.41 -1.64 -0.94
CA ALA A 29 -5.15 -0.66 -2.01
C ALA A 29 -4.43 -1.28 -3.21
N VAL A 30 -3.43 -2.12 -2.95
CA VAL A 30 -2.73 -2.91 -3.99
C VAL A 30 -3.71 -3.82 -4.73
N ALA A 31 -4.53 -4.57 -4.00
CA ALA A 31 -5.52 -5.45 -4.61
C ALA A 31 -6.57 -4.67 -5.42
N ALA A 32 -7.05 -3.54 -4.90
CA ALA A 32 -8.00 -2.68 -5.60
C ALA A 32 -7.42 -2.13 -6.92
N ALA A 33 -6.13 -1.73 -6.92
CA ALA A 33 -5.44 -1.28 -8.13
C ALA A 33 -5.36 -2.41 -9.18
N VAL A 34 -5.00 -3.64 -8.76
CA VAL A 34 -4.98 -4.80 -9.65
C VAL A 34 -6.37 -5.10 -10.20
N LEU A 35 -7.43 -5.06 -9.37
CA LEU A 35 -8.80 -5.29 -9.84
C LEU A 35 -9.28 -4.22 -10.82
N GLN A 36 -8.92 -2.96 -10.63
CA GLN A 36 -9.21 -1.89 -11.59
C GLN A 36 -8.49 -2.12 -12.92
N ALA A 37 -7.20 -2.50 -12.88
CA ALA A 37 -6.45 -2.87 -14.07
C ALA A 37 -7.05 -4.09 -14.78
N MET A 38 -7.48 -5.11 -14.03
CA MET A 38 -8.19 -6.30 -14.56
C MET A 38 -9.49 -5.91 -15.27
N LYS A 39 -10.26 -4.99 -14.69
CA LYS A 39 -11.51 -4.52 -15.32
C LYS A 39 -11.25 -3.82 -16.66
N LYS A 40 -10.21 -2.97 -16.71
CA LYS A 40 -9.79 -2.31 -17.94
C LYS A 40 -9.30 -3.35 -18.97
N HIS A 41 -8.45 -4.28 -18.56
CA HIS A 41 -7.91 -5.33 -19.43
C HIS A 41 -9.02 -6.24 -19.99
N ALA A 42 -10.00 -6.63 -19.17
CA ALA A 42 -11.16 -7.41 -19.63
C ALA A 42 -11.97 -6.65 -20.69
N GLN A 43 -12.18 -5.35 -20.53
CA GLN A 43 -12.87 -4.52 -21.54
C GLN A 43 -12.10 -4.46 -22.86
N GLU A 44 -10.76 -4.32 -22.81
CA GLU A 44 -9.89 -4.30 -23.99
C GLU A 44 -9.89 -5.64 -24.74
N ARG A 45 -10.13 -6.76 -24.01
CA ARG A 45 -10.26 -8.13 -24.59
C ARG A 45 -11.70 -8.53 -24.91
N GLU A 46 -12.65 -7.59 -24.91
CA GLU A 46 -14.08 -7.85 -25.12
C GLU A 46 -14.66 -8.93 -24.18
N GLY A 47 -14.00 -9.14 -23.05
CA GLY A 47 -14.38 -10.10 -22.01
C GLY A 47 -15.24 -9.47 -20.91
N SER A 48 -15.65 -10.31 -19.96
CA SER A 48 -16.42 -9.89 -18.78
C SER A 48 -15.70 -10.29 -17.50
N LEU A 49 -15.70 -9.39 -16.51
CA LEU A 49 -15.08 -9.59 -15.21
C LEU A 49 -16.09 -9.30 -14.09
N GLU A 50 -16.36 -10.29 -13.25
CA GLU A 50 -17.04 -10.14 -11.97
C GLU A 50 -16.01 -10.14 -10.85
N THR A 51 -16.06 -9.13 -9.96
CA THR A 51 -15.10 -8.99 -8.84
C THR A 51 -15.83 -8.90 -7.52
N LYS A 52 -15.32 -9.62 -6.53
CA LYS A 52 -15.65 -9.46 -5.11
C LYS A 52 -14.35 -9.39 -4.32
N ALA A 53 -14.39 -8.79 -3.12
CA ALA A 53 -13.22 -8.65 -2.27
C ALA A 53 -13.53 -9.03 -0.83
N LEU A 54 -12.61 -9.77 -0.20
CA LEU A 54 -12.61 -10.13 1.21
C LEU A 54 -11.36 -9.54 1.87
N PRO A 55 -11.46 -8.35 2.49
CA PRO A 55 -10.41 -7.83 3.36
C PRO A 55 -10.39 -8.66 4.64
N VAL A 56 -9.26 -9.30 4.94
CA VAL A 56 -9.10 -10.18 6.11
C VAL A 56 -9.19 -9.38 7.40
N VAL A 57 -8.62 -8.17 7.39
CA VAL A 57 -8.64 -7.24 8.52
C VAL A 57 -9.11 -5.87 8.02
N GLY A 58 -9.99 -5.22 8.80
CA GLY A 58 -10.45 -3.87 8.48
C GLY A 58 -11.76 -3.83 7.69
N LYS A 59 -12.07 -2.66 7.15
CA LYS A 59 -13.39 -2.35 6.56
C LYS A 59 -13.38 -2.30 5.01
N GLY A 60 -12.27 -2.66 4.36
CA GLY A 60 -12.16 -2.70 2.90
C GLY A 60 -12.40 -1.36 2.18
N LYS A 61 -12.06 -0.22 2.80
CA LYS A 61 -12.35 1.12 2.25
C LYS A 61 -11.77 1.33 0.84
N ALA A 62 -10.62 0.72 0.52
CA ALA A 62 -10.00 0.82 -0.79
C ALA A 62 -10.87 0.16 -1.87
N TYR A 63 -11.43 -0.99 -1.59
CA TYR A 63 -12.35 -1.69 -2.50
C TYR A 63 -13.63 -0.91 -2.75
N VAL A 64 -14.22 -0.35 -1.68
CA VAL A 64 -15.44 0.48 -1.81
C VAL A 64 -15.19 1.67 -2.74
N ARG A 65 -14.05 2.36 -2.59
CA ARG A 65 -13.65 3.46 -3.49
C ARG A 65 -13.46 2.99 -4.93
N ALA A 66 -12.96 1.77 -5.11
CA ALA A 66 -12.77 1.15 -6.43
C ALA A 66 -14.06 0.59 -7.04
N GLY A 67 -15.20 0.68 -6.34
CA GLY A 67 -16.48 0.12 -6.79
C GLY A 67 -16.50 -1.42 -6.82
N VAL A 68 -15.73 -2.07 -5.92
CA VAL A 68 -15.67 -3.52 -5.77
C VAL A 68 -16.57 -3.94 -4.61
N ALA A 69 -17.44 -4.90 -4.85
CA ALA A 69 -18.33 -5.46 -3.84
C ALA A 69 -17.54 -6.21 -2.75
N LEU A 70 -17.85 -5.94 -1.48
CA LEU A 70 -17.23 -6.63 -0.35
C LEU A 70 -17.94 -7.93 -0.03
N ARG A 71 -17.18 -8.85 0.53
CA ARG A 71 -17.63 -10.16 0.98
C ARG A 71 -17.07 -10.51 2.36
N GLY A 72 -17.74 -11.41 3.05
CA GLY A 72 -17.33 -12.08 4.28
C GLY A 72 -17.74 -11.40 5.52
N PRO A 73 -17.41 -11.85 6.74
CA PRO A 73 -17.44 -10.98 7.89
C PRO A 73 -16.27 -10.01 7.84
N LEU A 74 -16.58 -8.73 8.09
CA LEU A 74 -15.62 -7.61 8.11
C LEU A 74 -15.54 -7.07 9.53
N GLU A 75 -14.56 -7.52 10.29
CA GLU A 75 -14.37 -7.08 11.67
C GLU A 75 -12.97 -6.47 11.83
N PRO A 76 -12.85 -5.27 12.42
CA PRO A 76 -11.55 -4.72 12.74
C PRO A 76 -10.91 -5.49 13.89
N MET A 77 -9.63 -5.81 13.77
CA MET A 77 -8.85 -6.43 14.85
C MET A 77 -8.00 -5.38 15.58
N PRO A 78 -7.75 -5.55 16.89
CA PRO A 78 -6.93 -4.63 17.68
C PRO A 78 -5.55 -4.35 17.08
N SER A 79 -4.88 -5.36 16.50
CA SER A 79 -3.58 -5.20 15.85
C SER A 79 -3.63 -4.44 14.52
N GLY A 80 -4.82 -4.32 13.91
CA GLY A 80 -4.96 -3.80 12.55
C GLY A 80 -4.21 -4.63 11.50
N GLY A 81 -3.93 -5.92 11.77
CA GLY A 81 -3.20 -6.84 10.88
C GLY A 81 -1.68 -6.88 11.07
N PHE A 82 -1.12 -6.08 11.99
CA PHE A 82 0.32 -6.04 12.24
C PHE A 82 0.74 -6.95 13.41
N LEU A 83 0.69 -8.25 13.19
CA LEU A 83 1.01 -9.25 14.22
C LEU A 83 2.51 -9.58 14.33
N LYS A 84 3.35 -9.08 13.41
CA LYS A 84 4.70 -9.64 13.18
C LYS A 84 5.66 -9.62 14.36
N TRP A 85 5.49 -8.75 15.37
CA TRP A 85 6.58 -8.48 16.33
C TRP A 85 6.13 -8.28 17.77
N ASP A 86 4.82 -8.35 18.08
CA ASP A 86 4.33 -8.14 19.44
C ASP A 86 3.42 -9.28 19.90
N PRO A 87 3.92 -10.16 20.82
CA PRO A 87 3.13 -11.25 21.37
C PRO A 87 1.86 -10.77 22.10
N LYS A 88 1.84 -9.53 22.59
CA LYS A 88 0.67 -8.95 23.25
C LYS A 88 -0.45 -8.67 22.24
N LEU A 89 -0.12 -8.07 21.10
CA LEU A 89 -1.09 -7.83 20.03
C LEU A 89 -1.70 -9.14 19.50
N TRP A 90 -0.89 -10.21 19.42
CA TRP A 90 -1.38 -11.55 19.10
C TRP A 90 -2.43 -12.05 20.11
N MET A 91 -2.16 -11.86 21.41
CA MET A 91 -3.08 -12.27 22.45
C MET A 91 -4.36 -11.44 22.44
N ASP A 92 -4.24 -10.13 22.21
CA ASP A 92 -5.38 -9.21 22.13
C ASP A 92 -6.29 -9.57 20.93
N ASP A 93 -5.73 -9.90 19.76
CA ASP A 93 -6.49 -10.35 18.58
C ASP A 93 -7.17 -11.70 18.80
N LEU A 94 -6.47 -12.66 19.45
CA LEU A 94 -7.06 -13.95 19.79
C LEU A 94 -8.24 -13.80 20.76
N GLN A 95 -8.11 -12.93 21.76
CA GLN A 95 -9.19 -12.59 22.69
C GLN A 95 -10.35 -11.87 22.01
N ALA A 96 -10.07 -11.03 20.99
CA ALA A 96 -11.06 -10.37 20.15
C ALA A 96 -11.77 -11.34 19.18
N GLY A 97 -11.37 -12.62 19.12
CA GLY A 97 -12.05 -13.64 18.30
C GLY A 97 -11.46 -13.88 16.94
N LEU A 98 -10.19 -13.55 16.72
CA LEU A 98 -9.49 -13.72 15.43
C LEU A 98 -9.67 -15.13 14.84
N ALA A 99 -9.56 -16.18 15.64
CA ALA A 99 -9.73 -17.57 15.17
C ALA A 99 -11.15 -17.81 14.60
N GLY A 100 -12.17 -17.33 15.30
CA GLY A 100 -13.56 -17.44 14.86
C GLY A 100 -13.83 -16.62 13.58
N LEU A 101 -13.28 -15.42 13.50
CA LEU A 101 -13.36 -14.58 12.30
C LEU A 101 -12.70 -15.28 11.10
N THR A 102 -11.49 -15.80 11.27
CA THR A 102 -10.76 -16.51 10.20
C THR A 102 -11.56 -17.71 9.68
N MET A 103 -12.16 -18.51 10.58
CA MET A 103 -13.01 -19.64 10.17
C MET A 103 -14.25 -19.19 9.35
N LYS A 104 -14.91 -18.13 9.76
CA LYS A 104 -16.06 -17.55 9.03
C LYS A 104 -15.64 -17.01 7.67
N GLN A 105 -14.47 -16.36 7.59
CA GLN A 105 -13.92 -15.86 6.33
C GLN A 105 -13.57 -17.00 5.37
N MET A 106 -12.94 -18.08 5.87
CA MET A 106 -12.66 -19.29 5.06
C MET A 106 -13.95 -19.93 4.55
N ALA A 107 -14.99 -20.05 5.39
CA ALA A 107 -16.31 -20.53 4.97
C ALA A 107 -16.94 -19.61 3.91
N SER A 108 -16.73 -18.31 3.99
CA SER A 108 -17.19 -17.35 2.99
C SER A 108 -16.47 -17.53 1.64
N ILE A 109 -15.17 -17.82 1.62
CA ILE A 109 -14.43 -18.16 0.38
C ILE A 109 -14.97 -19.45 -0.21
N ASP A 110 -15.19 -20.46 0.62
CA ASP A 110 -15.75 -21.76 0.19
C ASP A 110 -17.15 -21.59 -0.44
N ALA A 111 -18.04 -20.88 0.22
CA ALA A 111 -19.38 -20.58 -0.30
C ALA A 111 -19.36 -19.77 -1.61
N TRP A 112 -18.37 -18.88 -1.82
CA TRP A 112 -18.26 -18.12 -3.06
C TRP A 112 -18.05 -18.98 -4.30
N LYS A 113 -17.41 -20.12 -4.18
CA LYS A 113 -17.15 -21.02 -5.32
C LYS A 113 -18.46 -21.57 -5.91
N ASP A 114 -19.42 -21.83 -5.03
CA ASP A 114 -20.70 -22.46 -5.39
C ASP A 114 -21.78 -21.44 -5.78
N GLU A 115 -21.50 -20.15 -5.66
CA GLU A 115 -22.43 -19.10 -6.05
C GLU A 115 -22.61 -19.04 -7.57
N THR A 116 -23.85 -18.85 -7.99
CA THR A 116 -24.17 -18.60 -9.40
C THR A 116 -23.61 -17.25 -9.85
N PRO A 117 -22.90 -17.17 -10.99
CA PRO A 117 -22.43 -15.90 -11.54
C PRO A 117 -23.57 -14.91 -11.75
N GLY A 118 -23.30 -13.62 -11.54
CA GLY A 118 -24.30 -12.55 -11.66
C GLY A 118 -25.15 -12.32 -10.39
N THR A 119 -25.00 -13.15 -9.35
CA THR A 119 -25.61 -12.86 -8.05
C THR A 119 -24.84 -11.78 -7.32
N VAL A 120 -25.44 -10.60 -7.20
CA VAL A 120 -24.90 -9.52 -6.37
C VAL A 120 -25.39 -9.74 -4.93
N GLY A 121 -24.60 -10.45 -4.11
CA GLY A 121 -24.76 -10.41 -2.66
C GLY A 121 -24.20 -9.10 -2.16
N GLU A 122 -25.03 -8.14 -1.78
CA GLU A 122 -24.58 -7.00 -1.01
C GLU A 122 -24.38 -7.44 0.44
N TYR A 123 -23.14 -7.34 0.94
CA TYR A 123 -22.88 -7.45 2.35
C TYR A 123 -23.35 -6.16 3.03
N ASP A 124 -24.39 -6.22 3.82
CA ASP A 124 -24.84 -5.09 4.62
C ASP A 124 -23.85 -4.89 5.78
N VAL A 125 -22.93 -3.93 5.60
CA VAL A 125 -21.90 -3.57 6.58
C VAL A 125 -22.50 -3.16 7.93
N MET A 126 -23.75 -2.68 7.93
CA MET A 126 -24.46 -2.22 9.14
C MET A 126 -25.11 -3.37 9.92
N LYS A 127 -25.48 -4.46 9.24
CA LYS A 127 -26.18 -5.59 9.84
C LYS A 127 -25.33 -6.85 9.97
N GLY A 128 -24.12 -6.89 9.33
CA GLY A 128 -23.26 -8.05 9.36
C GLY A 128 -23.87 -9.30 8.68
N THR A 129 -24.84 -9.12 7.79
CA THR A 129 -25.55 -10.20 7.11
C THR A 129 -25.47 -10.05 5.59
N GLU A 130 -25.30 -11.17 4.89
CA GLU A 130 -25.43 -11.22 3.43
C GLU A 130 -26.91 -11.22 3.06
N THR A 131 -27.32 -10.28 2.20
CA THR A 131 -28.65 -10.32 1.58
C THR A 131 -28.56 -11.13 0.30
N MET A 132 -29.37 -12.19 0.19
CA MET A 132 -29.45 -13.01 -1.05
C MET A 132 -30.19 -12.22 -2.12
N PRO A 133 -29.60 -12.01 -3.33
CA PRO A 133 -30.27 -11.31 -4.41
C PRO A 133 -31.08 -12.24 -5.29
N THR A 134 -31.99 -11.67 -6.05
CA THR A 134 -32.68 -12.31 -7.17
C THR A 134 -31.71 -12.51 -8.33
N VAL A 135 -31.64 -13.73 -8.83
CA VAL A 135 -30.69 -14.19 -9.86
C VAL A 135 -31.22 -13.90 -11.25
N ASP A 136 -30.42 -13.18 -12.09
CA ASP A 136 -30.56 -13.23 -13.54
C ASP A 136 -29.62 -14.32 -14.08
N TRP A 137 -30.20 -15.42 -14.50
CA TRP A 137 -29.50 -16.54 -15.10
C TRP A 137 -29.35 -16.31 -16.62
N ASP A 138 -28.13 -16.07 -17.09
CA ASP A 138 -27.82 -15.92 -18.52
C ASP A 138 -27.19 -17.18 -19.17
N GLY A 139 -27.01 -18.26 -18.40
CA GLY A 139 -26.42 -19.50 -18.86
C GLY A 139 -24.91 -19.44 -19.18
N ASN A 140 -24.23 -18.37 -18.83
CA ASN A 140 -22.81 -18.21 -19.15
C ASN A 140 -21.90 -18.97 -18.18
N VAL A 141 -20.84 -19.57 -18.73
CA VAL A 141 -19.78 -20.23 -17.95
C VAL A 141 -18.67 -19.22 -17.65
N TYR A 142 -18.41 -18.99 -16.36
CA TYR A 142 -17.30 -18.19 -15.89
C TYR A 142 -16.14 -19.09 -15.45
N LYS A 143 -14.91 -18.74 -15.85
CA LYS A 143 -13.71 -19.23 -15.16
C LYS A 143 -13.61 -18.54 -13.81
N GLN A 144 -13.18 -19.27 -12.77
CA GLN A 144 -13.07 -18.73 -11.42
C GLN A 144 -11.60 -18.68 -10.99
N ALA A 145 -11.21 -17.62 -10.31
CA ALA A 145 -9.87 -17.51 -9.72
C ALA A 145 -9.90 -16.68 -8.43
N ILE A 146 -8.86 -16.85 -7.59
CA ILE A 146 -8.64 -16.07 -6.38
C ILE A 146 -7.38 -15.22 -6.57
N LEU A 147 -7.44 -13.94 -6.16
CA LEU A 147 -6.30 -13.05 -6.08
C LEU A 147 -5.93 -12.86 -4.60
N ALA A 148 -4.87 -13.50 -4.15
CA ALA A 148 -4.33 -13.35 -2.80
C ALA A 148 -3.28 -12.22 -2.79
N VAL A 149 -3.46 -11.21 -1.92
CA VAL A 149 -2.56 -10.05 -1.86
C VAL A 149 -2.09 -9.80 -0.43
N GLY A 150 -0.79 -9.77 -0.24
CA GLY A 150 -0.18 -9.48 1.05
C GLY A 150 0.88 -10.48 1.49
N ASP A 151 0.68 -11.10 2.65
CA ASP A 151 1.59 -12.08 3.27
C ASP A 151 1.04 -13.52 3.22
N VAL A 152 1.48 -14.33 4.21
CA VAL A 152 1.08 -15.74 4.32
C VAL A 152 -0.42 -15.94 4.55
N VAL A 153 -1.13 -14.97 5.15
CA VAL A 153 -2.55 -15.17 5.53
C VAL A 153 -3.45 -15.24 4.29
N PRO A 154 -3.48 -14.26 3.36
CA PRO A 154 -4.23 -14.38 2.10
C PRO A 154 -3.78 -15.57 1.26
N LEU A 155 -2.46 -15.87 1.23
CA LEU A 155 -1.92 -17.03 0.52
C LEU A 155 -2.49 -18.34 1.07
N PHE A 156 -2.50 -18.50 2.39
CA PHE A 156 -3.08 -19.67 3.07
C PHE A 156 -4.58 -19.77 2.82
N MET A 157 -5.32 -18.67 2.94
CA MET A 157 -6.77 -18.66 2.68
C MET A 157 -7.11 -19.08 1.25
N ALA A 158 -6.37 -18.57 0.25
CA ALA A 158 -6.57 -18.95 -1.14
C ALA A 158 -6.28 -20.45 -1.37
N ALA A 159 -5.19 -20.97 -0.80
CA ALA A 159 -4.79 -22.36 -0.97
C ALA A 159 -5.71 -23.34 -0.22
N ALA A 160 -6.11 -23.01 1.03
CA ALA A 160 -6.86 -23.90 1.90
C ALA A 160 -8.37 -23.84 1.67
N ALA A 161 -8.95 -22.62 1.56
CA ALA A 161 -10.40 -22.45 1.39
C ALA A 161 -10.83 -22.39 -0.08
N GLY A 162 -9.90 -22.16 -1.01
CA GLY A 162 -10.17 -22.12 -2.45
C GLY A 162 -10.60 -23.47 -3.06
N GLY A 163 -10.40 -24.61 -2.35
CA GLY A 163 -10.87 -25.94 -2.81
C GLY A 163 -10.35 -26.32 -4.19
N GLY A 164 -9.11 -25.98 -4.55
CA GLY A 164 -8.53 -26.21 -5.86
C GLY A 164 -8.82 -25.12 -6.90
N THR A 165 -9.59 -24.08 -6.56
CA THR A 165 -9.75 -22.89 -7.42
C THR A 165 -8.39 -22.30 -7.74
N PRO A 166 -8.06 -22.04 -9.02
CA PRO A 166 -6.80 -21.40 -9.40
C PRO A 166 -6.60 -20.06 -8.69
N PHE A 167 -5.38 -19.77 -8.25
CA PHE A 167 -5.10 -18.49 -7.60
C PHE A 167 -3.78 -17.87 -8.05
N ALA A 168 -3.76 -16.52 -7.98
CA ALA A 168 -2.56 -15.69 -8.08
C ALA A 168 -2.19 -15.15 -6.71
N PHE A 169 -0.90 -15.08 -6.41
CA PHE A 169 -0.37 -14.48 -5.19
C PHE A 169 0.46 -13.24 -5.52
N VAL A 170 0.07 -12.09 -4.99
CA VAL A 170 0.83 -10.82 -5.04
C VAL A 170 1.46 -10.58 -3.69
N GLY A 171 2.75 -10.89 -3.58
CA GLY A 171 3.51 -10.87 -2.33
C GLY A 171 4.08 -9.50 -2.01
N CYS A 172 3.25 -8.48 -1.78
CA CYS A 172 3.68 -7.10 -1.55
C CYS A 172 4.24 -6.82 -0.14
N ALA A 173 4.03 -7.73 0.83
CA ALA A 173 4.42 -7.52 2.23
C ALA A 173 5.85 -7.96 2.55
N LYS A 174 6.51 -8.75 1.71
CA LYS A 174 7.86 -9.29 1.92
C LYS A 174 8.82 -8.83 0.85
N SER A 175 10.07 -8.57 1.26
CA SER A 175 11.17 -8.20 0.36
C SER A 175 12.49 -8.76 0.90
N GLU A 176 13.35 -9.22 0.01
CA GLU A 176 14.73 -9.58 0.35
C GLU A 176 15.53 -8.38 0.86
N PHE A 177 15.17 -7.16 0.49
CA PHE A 177 15.84 -5.96 0.97
C PHE A 177 15.77 -5.75 2.49
N TYR A 178 14.91 -6.45 3.21
CA TYR A 178 14.98 -6.48 4.68
C TYR A 178 16.19 -7.25 5.21
N GLU A 179 16.67 -8.24 4.44
CA GLU A 179 17.72 -9.18 4.83
C GLU A 179 19.00 -9.01 4.02
N ARG A 180 18.91 -8.46 2.79
CA ARG A 180 20.00 -8.38 1.81
C ARG A 180 20.26 -6.98 1.30
N LEU A 181 21.52 -6.73 0.98
CA LEU A 181 21.97 -5.59 0.18
C LEU A 181 21.63 -5.80 -1.31
N PRO A 182 21.68 -4.75 -2.15
CA PRO A 182 21.42 -4.86 -3.59
C PRO A 182 22.33 -5.84 -4.34
N ASP A 183 23.54 -6.11 -3.84
CA ASP A 183 24.47 -7.09 -4.40
C ASP A 183 24.15 -8.55 -4.01
N GLY A 184 23.06 -8.76 -3.26
CA GLY A 184 22.61 -10.06 -2.78
C GLY A 184 23.26 -10.54 -1.48
N SER A 185 24.28 -9.84 -0.96
CA SER A 185 24.89 -10.16 0.31
C SER A 185 23.95 -9.86 1.48
N PHE A 186 24.08 -10.62 2.56
CA PHE A 186 23.25 -10.40 3.75
C PHE A 186 23.76 -9.22 4.59
N TYR A 187 22.84 -8.48 5.20
CA TYR A 187 23.21 -7.55 6.26
C TYR A 187 23.87 -8.31 7.42
N GLU A 188 24.92 -7.77 8.00
CA GLU A 188 25.52 -8.29 9.25
C GLU A 188 24.64 -7.92 10.44
N ASP A 189 23.59 -8.73 10.69
CA ASP A 189 22.66 -8.51 11.78
C ASP A 189 22.33 -9.83 12.48
N PRO A 190 22.72 -9.96 13.77
CA PRO A 190 22.38 -11.16 14.56
C PRO A 190 20.88 -11.41 14.69
N ALA A 191 20.04 -10.37 14.63
CA ALA A 191 18.59 -10.53 14.74
C ALA A 191 17.96 -11.23 13.52
N SER A 192 18.63 -11.22 12.36
CA SER A 192 18.19 -11.93 11.16
C SER A 192 18.66 -13.40 11.09
N LEU A 193 19.52 -13.83 12.03
CA LEU A 193 20.06 -15.20 12.03
C LEU A 193 18.99 -16.30 12.09
N PRO A 194 17.93 -16.20 12.91
CA PRO A 194 16.89 -17.23 12.97
C PRO A 194 16.13 -17.40 11.64
N SER A 195 15.78 -16.31 10.97
CA SER A 195 15.09 -16.35 9.65
C SER A 195 16.00 -16.96 8.58
N ARG A 196 17.29 -16.62 8.56
CA ARG A 196 18.29 -17.18 7.66
C ARG A 196 18.52 -18.68 7.86
N LEU A 197 18.53 -19.16 9.09
CA LEU A 197 18.66 -20.59 9.39
C LEU A 197 17.43 -21.38 8.93
N LEU A 198 16.24 -20.80 9.04
CA LEU A 198 14.99 -21.42 8.59
C LEU A 198 14.79 -21.33 7.06
N SER A 199 15.27 -20.28 6.43
CA SER A 199 15.17 -20.07 4.99
C SER A 199 16.40 -19.32 4.46
N PRO A 200 17.51 -20.03 4.19
CA PRO A 200 18.76 -19.38 3.76
C PRO A 200 18.71 -18.82 2.33
N THR A 201 17.76 -19.25 1.53
CA THR A 201 17.67 -18.91 0.12
C THR A 201 16.79 -17.69 -0.17
N CYS A 202 15.67 -17.53 0.58
CA CYS A 202 14.76 -16.41 0.36
C CYS A 202 13.94 -16.06 1.61
N THR A 203 13.32 -14.88 1.62
CA THR A 203 12.49 -14.37 2.72
C THR A 203 11.20 -15.17 2.94
N TYR A 204 10.75 -15.95 1.93
CA TYR A 204 9.58 -16.82 2.08
C TYR A 204 9.97 -18.12 2.79
N LEU A 205 9.29 -18.41 3.89
CA LEU A 205 9.56 -19.59 4.72
C LEU A 205 9.10 -20.88 4.01
N PRO A 206 9.62 -22.08 4.45
CA PRO A 206 9.28 -23.34 3.79
C PRO A 206 7.79 -23.65 3.67
N HIS A 207 6.99 -23.30 4.68
CA HIS A 207 5.53 -23.50 4.63
C HIS A 207 4.83 -22.56 3.62
N GLU A 208 5.31 -21.34 3.44
CA GLU A 208 4.79 -20.42 2.41
C GLU A 208 5.11 -20.95 1.01
N ARG A 209 6.35 -21.42 0.80
CA ARG A 209 6.74 -22.05 -0.47
C ARG A 209 5.94 -23.32 -0.76
N ALA A 210 5.58 -24.09 0.27
CA ALA A 210 4.71 -25.26 0.10
C ALA A 210 3.32 -24.86 -0.43
N LEU A 211 2.73 -23.76 0.05
CA LEU A 211 1.48 -23.22 -0.48
C LEU A 211 1.63 -22.72 -1.93
N MET A 212 2.76 -22.08 -2.25
CA MET A 212 3.08 -21.61 -3.62
C MET A 212 3.30 -22.75 -4.62
N MET A 213 3.71 -23.93 -4.14
CA MET A 213 3.87 -25.15 -4.94
C MET A 213 2.54 -25.90 -5.18
N SER A 214 1.44 -25.48 -4.58
CA SER A 214 0.11 -26.04 -4.85
C SER A 214 -0.22 -25.95 -6.34
N ASP A 215 -0.88 -27.00 -6.88
CA ASP A 215 -1.31 -27.02 -8.29
C ASP A 215 -2.32 -25.92 -8.62
N ALA A 216 -3.03 -25.41 -7.62
CA ALA A 216 -3.93 -24.25 -7.78
C ALA A 216 -3.19 -22.91 -7.93
N CYS A 217 -1.94 -22.80 -7.43
CA CYS A 217 -1.15 -21.58 -7.57
C CYS A 217 -0.61 -21.45 -9.01
N ARG A 218 -1.07 -20.45 -9.76
CA ARG A 218 -0.70 -20.25 -11.17
C ARG A 218 0.24 -19.09 -11.39
N LEU A 219 0.23 -18.10 -10.49
CA LEU A 219 1.04 -16.88 -10.60
C LEU A 219 1.53 -16.47 -9.21
N ILE A 220 2.80 -16.11 -9.12
CA ILE A 220 3.42 -15.53 -7.94
C ILE A 220 4.14 -14.25 -8.38
N ALA A 221 3.68 -13.10 -7.89
CA ALA A 221 4.26 -11.80 -8.19
C ALA A 221 4.83 -11.18 -6.90
N PRO A 222 6.11 -11.40 -6.60
CA PRO A 222 6.80 -10.70 -5.51
C PRO A 222 6.90 -9.20 -5.79
N ARG A 223 7.10 -8.39 -4.73
CA ARG A 223 7.10 -6.94 -4.85
C ARG A 223 8.29 -6.33 -5.62
N ASP A 224 9.42 -7.04 -5.68
CA ASP A 224 10.67 -6.57 -6.29
C ASP A 224 11.45 -7.73 -6.93
N GLU A 225 12.42 -7.37 -7.79
CA GLU A 225 13.17 -8.32 -8.62
C GLU A 225 14.01 -9.28 -7.78
N ILE A 226 14.78 -8.75 -6.81
CA ILE A 226 15.65 -9.59 -5.98
C ILE A 226 14.85 -10.64 -5.21
N THR A 227 13.64 -10.28 -4.75
CA THR A 227 12.75 -11.22 -4.08
C THR A 227 12.24 -12.29 -5.04
N ALA A 228 11.94 -11.92 -6.29
CA ALA A 228 11.53 -12.86 -7.30
C ALA A 228 12.67 -13.83 -7.68
N GLU A 229 13.89 -13.34 -7.83
CA GLU A 229 15.07 -14.16 -8.12
C GLU A 229 15.37 -15.16 -7.01
N CYS A 230 15.46 -14.68 -5.75
CA CYS A 230 15.70 -15.55 -4.59
C CYS A 230 14.59 -16.60 -4.43
N LEU A 231 13.33 -16.25 -4.71
CA LEU A 231 12.23 -17.21 -4.64
C LEU A 231 12.31 -18.25 -5.77
N ARG A 232 12.64 -17.86 -7.00
CA ARG A 232 12.86 -18.84 -8.11
C ARG A 232 13.95 -19.83 -7.74
N ASP A 233 15.05 -19.38 -7.16
CA ASP A 233 16.16 -20.25 -6.75
C ASP A 233 15.78 -21.19 -5.60
N ALA A 234 14.87 -20.76 -4.72
CA ALA A 234 14.37 -21.55 -3.60
C ALA A 234 13.30 -22.58 -4.00
N LEU A 235 12.71 -22.47 -5.20
CA LEU A 235 11.68 -23.39 -5.68
C LEU A 235 12.26 -24.44 -6.63
N PRO A 236 11.70 -25.69 -6.63
CA PRO A 236 11.99 -26.68 -7.65
C PRO A 236 11.70 -26.14 -9.06
N GLU A 237 12.48 -26.59 -10.05
CA GLU A 237 12.47 -26.08 -11.44
C GLU A 237 11.06 -26.00 -12.03
N GLN A 238 10.23 -27.00 -11.81
CA GLN A 238 8.87 -27.12 -12.33
C GLN A 238 7.89 -26.03 -11.83
N TYR A 239 8.26 -25.23 -10.82
CA TYR A 239 7.42 -24.17 -10.25
C TYR A 239 7.98 -22.76 -10.52
N ARG A 240 9.18 -22.65 -11.08
CA ARG A 240 9.89 -21.36 -11.26
C ARG A 240 9.21 -20.42 -12.25
N ASP A 241 8.56 -20.96 -13.26
CA ASP A 241 7.79 -20.23 -14.28
C ASP A 241 6.57 -19.47 -13.72
N ARG A 242 6.11 -19.88 -12.52
CA ARG A 242 5.02 -19.20 -11.80
C ARG A 242 5.46 -17.88 -11.19
N VAL A 243 6.76 -17.72 -10.91
CA VAL A 243 7.33 -16.53 -10.26
C VAL A 243 7.72 -15.50 -11.30
N VAL A 244 7.01 -14.39 -11.34
CA VAL A 244 7.22 -13.31 -12.31
C VAL A 244 7.44 -11.98 -11.59
N SER A 245 8.50 -11.27 -11.96
CA SER A 245 8.76 -9.92 -11.48
C SER A 245 7.96 -8.91 -12.29
N LEU A 246 6.86 -8.45 -11.74
CA LEU A 246 5.92 -7.54 -12.41
C LEU A 246 5.95 -6.12 -11.83
N GLY A 247 6.79 -5.91 -10.80
CA GLY A 247 6.88 -4.66 -10.05
C GLY A 247 5.86 -4.57 -8.90
N ASN A 248 5.86 -3.43 -8.23
CA ASN A 248 5.05 -3.21 -7.04
C ASN A 248 3.82 -2.33 -7.37
N PRO A 249 2.58 -2.86 -7.32
CA PRO A 249 1.38 -2.07 -7.60
C PRO A 249 1.14 -0.91 -6.63
N MET A 250 1.86 -0.85 -5.52
CA MET A 250 1.85 0.28 -4.60
C MET A 250 2.26 1.60 -5.29
N MET A 251 3.00 1.51 -6.40
CA MET A 251 3.42 2.67 -7.19
C MET A 251 2.38 3.15 -8.20
N ASP A 252 1.32 2.37 -8.43
CA ASP A 252 0.32 2.70 -9.44
C ASP A 252 -0.70 3.72 -8.90
N GLY A 253 -1.05 4.69 -9.73
CA GLY A 253 -2.04 5.72 -9.39
C GLY A 253 -1.61 6.72 -8.30
N VAL A 254 -0.38 6.63 -7.79
CA VAL A 254 0.14 7.51 -6.72
C VAL A 254 0.07 8.98 -7.11
N MET A 255 0.21 9.26 -8.40
CA MET A 255 0.27 10.61 -8.96
C MET A 255 -1.05 11.08 -9.59
N GLU A 256 -2.08 10.27 -9.59
CA GLU A 256 -3.34 10.57 -10.31
C GLU A 256 -4.20 11.63 -9.60
N GLU A 257 -4.10 11.72 -8.27
CA GLU A 257 -4.84 12.72 -7.52
C GLU A 257 -4.42 14.13 -7.94
N ASN A 258 -5.38 14.92 -8.39
CA ASN A 258 -5.14 16.25 -8.88
C ASN A 258 -6.22 17.23 -8.35
N LEU A 259 -5.79 18.15 -7.47
CA LEU A 259 -6.59 19.25 -6.97
C LEU A 259 -6.13 20.55 -7.66
N PRO A 260 -6.89 21.08 -8.64
CA PRO A 260 -6.46 22.24 -9.44
C PRO A 260 -6.12 23.47 -8.61
N GLY A 261 -6.90 23.79 -7.57
CA GLY A 261 -6.63 24.93 -6.68
C GLY A 261 -5.29 24.80 -5.96
N LEU A 262 -4.95 23.60 -5.45
CA LEU A 262 -3.66 23.32 -4.83
C LEU A 262 -2.52 23.42 -5.85
N ASN A 263 -2.66 22.88 -7.05
CA ASN A 263 -1.65 23.01 -8.09
C ASN A 263 -1.33 24.49 -8.38
N ALA A 264 -2.34 25.32 -8.60
CA ALA A 264 -2.16 26.74 -8.84
C ALA A 264 -1.44 27.46 -7.69
N ARG A 265 -1.60 26.98 -6.44
CA ARG A 265 -0.86 27.51 -5.28
C ARG A 265 0.59 27.01 -5.25
N LEU A 266 0.80 25.72 -5.56
CA LEU A 266 2.15 25.12 -5.60
C LEU A 266 3.02 25.70 -6.71
N GLU A 267 2.44 26.00 -7.87
CA GLU A 267 3.12 26.65 -9.01
C GLU A 267 3.58 28.10 -8.70
N LYS A 268 2.95 28.76 -7.74
CA LYS A 268 3.38 30.08 -7.27
C LYS A 268 4.57 30.06 -6.32
N ILE A 269 4.96 28.88 -5.81
CA ILE A 269 6.16 28.76 -4.97
C ILE A 269 7.38 28.85 -5.89
N PRO A 270 8.28 29.81 -5.68
CA PRO A 270 9.47 29.95 -6.53
C PRO A 270 10.33 28.68 -6.51
N ASP A 271 11.01 28.37 -7.63
CA ASP A 271 11.85 27.16 -7.76
C ASP A 271 13.00 27.09 -6.76
N GLN A 272 13.49 28.25 -6.28
CA GLN A 272 14.54 28.32 -5.27
C GLN A 272 14.06 28.05 -3.84
N VAL A 273 12.75 27.89 -3.62
CA VAL A 273 12.15 27.53 -2.33
C VAL A 273 12.01 26.02 -2.26
N ALA A 274 12.71 25.39 -1.33
CA ALA A 274 12.63 23.94 -1.15
C ALA A 274 11.26 23.52 -0.61
N LYS A 275 10.69 22.47 -1.16
CA LYS A 275 9.39 21.94 -0.78
C LYS A 275 9.57 20.62 0.00
N VAL A 276 9.26 20.67 1.29
CA VAL A 276 9.42 19.55 2.22
C VAL A 276 8.06 18.92 2.49
N LEU A 277 7.86 17.67 2.07
CA LEU A 277 6.66 16.91 2.36
C LEU A 277 6.70 16.37 3.80
N VAL A 278 5.66 16.60 4.60
CA VAL A 278 5.60 16.14 6.00
C VAL A 278 4.54 15.06 6.16
N LEU A 279 4.97 13.85 6.56
CA LEU A 279 4.15 12.64 6.57
C LEU A 279 4.10 11.98 7.96
N PRO A 280 3.12 12.30 8.82
CA PRO A 280 3.02 11.71 10.17
C PRO A 280 2.46 10.27 10.20
N GLY A 281 2.05 9.73 9.04
CA GLY A 281 1.25 8.51 8.95
C GLY A 281 -0.24 8.80 9.16
N THR A 282 -1.04 7.73 9.24
CA THR A 282 -2.50 7.85 9.37
C THR A 282 -3.08 6.99 10.49
N ARG A 283 -2.24 6.33 11.28
CA ARG A 283 -2.67 5.39 12.31
C ARG A 283 -3.14 6.13 13.55
N GLU A 284 -4.38 5.84 13.97
CA GLU A 284 -4.93 6.33 15.22
C GLU A 284 -4.02 5.91 16.41
N GLY A 285 -3.92 6.79 17.42
CA GLY A 285 -3.11 6.56 18.63
C GLY A 285 -1.63 6.99 18.53
N GLU A 286 -1.06 7.18 17.33
CA GLU A 286 0.32 7.70 17.20
C GLU A 286 0.45 8.92 16.28
N VAL A 287 -0.46 9.11 15.35
CA VAL A 287 -0.35 10.13 14.30
C VAL A 287 -0.17 11.56 14.84
N LEU A 288 -0.88 11.94 15.90
CA LEU A 288 -0.75 13.29 16.48
C LEU A 288 0.62 13.47 17.14
N ARG A 289 1.14 12.47 17.85
CA ARG A 289 2.50 12.51 18.44
C ARG A 289 3.57 12.59 17.35
N ASN A 290 3.45 11.76 16.32
CA ASN A 290 4.35 11.81 15.17
C ASN A 290 4.32 13.18 14.49
N TRP A 291 3.12 13.78 14.38
CA TRP A 291 2.94 15.13 13.84
C TRP A 291 3.70 16.18 14.66
N GLU A 292 3.57 16.18 15.99
CA GLU A 292 4.27 17.10 16.87
C GLU A 292 5.80 16.99 16.74
N GLU A 293 6.33 15.77 16.66
CA GLU A 293 7.76 15.53 16.46
C GLU A 293 8.24 15.99 15.07
N LEU A 294 7.48 15.74 14.02
CA LEU A 294 7.78 16.20 12.66
C LEU A 294 7.76 17.72 12.57
N LEU A 295 6.85 18.40 13.26
CA LEU A 295 6.81 19.85 13.33
C LEU A 295 8.07 20.43 14.00
N LYS A 296 8.62 19.77 15.03
CA LYS A 296 9.91 20.17 15.64
C LYS A 296 11.04 20.06 14.60
N ALA A 297 11.11 18.96 13.85
CA ALA A 297 12.10 18.78 12.80
C ALA A 297 11.94 19.79 11.65
N ALA A 298 10.71 20.05 11.22
CA ALA A 298 10.40 21.06 10.20
C ALA A 298 10.81 22.46 10.63
N LYS A 299 10.58 22.81 11.90
CA LYS A 299 11.04 24.09 12.49
C LYS A 299 12.56 24.23 12.45
N VAL A 300 13.30 23.17 12.82
CA VAL A 300 14.78 23.18 12.74
C VAL A 300 15.24 23.38 11.30
N ALA A 301 14.64 22.66 10.35
CA ALA A 301 14.95 22.82 8.94
C ALA A 301 14.70 24.24 8.44
N ALA A 302 13.56 24.86 8.83
CA ALA A 302 13.21 26.23 8.47
C ALA A 302 14.17 27.28 9.09
N GLN A 303 14.66 27.04 10.30
CA GLN A 303 15.65 27.91 10.95
C GLN A 303 17.02 27.85 10.26
N LEU A 304 17.39 26.70 9.70
CA LEU A 304 18.68 26.49 9.01
C LEU A 304 18.64 26.87 7.53
N CYS A 305 17.46 26.79 6.90
CA CYS A 305 17.23 27.14 5.50
C CYS A 305 16.05 28.13 5.40
N PRO A 306 16.30 29.43 5.16
CA PRO A 306 15.26 30.45 5.24
C PRO A 306 14.21 30.40 4.12
N ARG A 307 14.33 29.48 3.16
CA ARG A 307 13.42 29.33 2.02
C ARG A 307 12.91 27.89 1.93
N ILE A 308 11.99 27.56 2.85
CA ILE A 308 11.33 26.24 2.89
C ILE A 308 9.82 26.42 2.90
N THR A 309 9.13 25.62 2.12
CA THR A 309 7.68 25.39 2.23
C THR A 309 7.42 23.95 2.64
N CYS A 310 6.80 23.75 3.81
CA CYS A 310 6.33 22.44 4.26
C CYS A 310 4.98 22.14 3.62
N LEU A 311 4.85 20.98 2.95
CA LEU A 311 3.62 20.49 2.34
C LEU A 311 3.03 19.42 3.25
N CYS A 312 1.85 19.66 3.79
CA CYS A 312 1.25 18.85 4.85
C CYS A 312 -0.15 18.36 4.46
N PRO A 313 -0.25 17.34 3.58
CA PRO A 313 -1.53 16.73 3.20
C PRO A 313 -2.11 15.90 4.35
N HIS A 314 -3.42 15.98 4.56
CA HIS A 314 -4.13 15.14 5.52
C HIS A 314 -5.39 14.51 4.92
N PRO A 315 -5.83 13.33 5.40
CA PRO A 315 -7.10 12.75 5.00
C PRO A 315 -8.30 13.66 5.34
N PRO A 316 -9.32 13.76 4.47
CA PRO A 316 -10.49 14.59 4.71
C PRO A 316 -11.29 14.24 5.99
N ALA A 317 -11.16 13.01 6.46
CA ALA A 317 -11.90 12.51 7.64
C ALA A 317 -11.23 12.84 8.98
N TRP A 318 -10.11 13.59 8.99
CA TRP A 318 -9.44 13.93 10.25
C TRP A 318 -10.17 15.07 10.99
N ASP A 319 -10.19 14.98 12.34
CA ASP A 319 -10.41 16.15 13.18
C ASP A 319 -9.14 17.01 13.13
N VAL A 320 -9.21 18.15 12.45
CA VAL A 320 -8.05 19.01 12.19
C VAL A 320 -7.64 19.86 13.41
N VAL A 321 -8.55 20.05 14.37
CA VAL A 321 -8.34 20.97 15.51
C VAL A 321 -7.08 20.65 16.31
N PRO A 322 -6.80 19.42 16.76
CA PRO A 322 -5.59 19.11 17.52
C PRO A 322 -4.32 19.27 16.68
N PHE A 323 -4.37 19.00 15.37
CA PHE A 323 -3.22 19.15 14.47
C PHE A 323 -2.85 20.63 14.24
N GLU A 324 -3.85 21.50 14.03
CA GLU A 324 -3.62 22.94 13.93
C GLU A 324 -3.12 23.55 15.25
N ALA A 325 -3.62 23.07 16.38
CA ALA A 325 -3.11 23.48 17.69
C ALA A 325 -1.63 23.11 17.84
N ALA A 326 -1.21 21.94 17.39
CA ALA A 326 0.19 21.53 17.36
C ALA A 326 1.05 22.44 16.45
N ILE A 327 0.56 22.82 15.25
CA ILE A 327 1.24 23.78 14.37
C ILE A 327 1.52 25.09 15.11
N ARG A 328 0.49 25.67 15.74
CA ARG A 328 0.60 26.94 16.49
C ARG A 328 1.55 26.82 17.69
N SER A 329 1.53 25.69 18.39
CA SER A 329 2.40 25.46 19.57
C SER A 329 3.88 25.45 19.21
N GLN A 330 4.25 25.12 17.96
CA GLN A 330 5.63 25.17 17.48
C GLN A 330 6.06 26.55 16.95
N GLY A 331 5.19 27.56 17.07
CA GLY A 331 5.51 28.95 16.69
C GLY A 331 5.18 29.28 15.23
N TRP A 332 4.31 28.49 14.60
CA TRP A 332 3.73 28.83 13.31
C TRP A 332 2.42 29.61 13.51
N PHE A 333 2.23 30.70 12.81
CA PHE A 333 1.00 31.50 12.87
C PHE A 333 0.30 31.49 11.52
N MET A 334 -1.02 31.41 11.55
CA MET A 334 -1.86 31.38 10.36
C MET A 334 -1.85 32.75 9.67
N VAL A 335 -1.57 32.77 8.38
CA VAL A 335 -1.55 34.01 7.56
C VAL A 335 -2.68 34.02 6.55
N ASP A 336 -3.13 32.85 6.09
CA ASP A 336 -4.19 32.75 5.08
C ASP A 336 -4.95 31.42 5.20
N SER A 337 -6.23 31.40 4.79
CA SER A 337 -7.04 30.19 4.74
C SER A 337 -8.04 30.32 3.61
N HIS A 338 -7.84 29.58 2.53
CA HIS A 338 -8.65 29.57 1.33
C HIS A 338 -8.82 28.17 0.75
N ASP A 339 -9.97 27.93 0.12
CA ASP A 339 -10.24 26.82 -0.83
C ASP A 339 -9.62 25.46 -0.48
N GLY A 340 -9.71 25.05 0.80
CA GLY A 340 -9.28 23.72 1.25
C GLY A 340 -7.82 23.64 1.68
N PHE A 341 -7.11 24.75 1.79
CA PHE A 341 -5.79 24.81 2.43
C PHE A 341 -5.67 25.99 3.41
N THR A 342 -4.81 25.81 4.41
CA THR A 342 -4.44 26.85 5.39
C THR A 342 -2.93 27.07 5.32
N GLU A 343 -2.51 28.32 5.23
CA GLU A 343 -1.11 28.72 5.19
C GLU A 343 -0.67 29.27 6.55
N PHE A 344 0.47 28.79 7.01
CA PHE A 344 1.13 29.26 8.21
C PHE A 344 2.54 29.77 7.88
N GLN A 345 3.04 30.73 8.67
CA GLN A 345 4.41 31.23 8.63
C GLN A 345 5.10 31.01 9.98
N LEU A 346 6.41 30.78 9.95
CA LEU A 346 7.19 30.60 11.17
C LEU A 346 7.60 31.95 11.74
N VAL A 347 7.33 32.21 13.02
CA VAL A 347 7.71 33.44 13.73
C VAL A 347 9.22 33.67 13.63
N GLY A 348 9.62 34.84 13.13
CA GLY A 348 11.02 35.23 12.92
C GLY A 348 11.68 34.60 11.66
N HIS A 349 10.91 33.89 10.85
CA HIS A 349 11.33 33.28 9.60
C HIS A 349 10.18 33.32 8.58
N GLU A 350 9.71 34.53 8.25
CA GLU A 350 8.47 34.75 7.47
C GLU A 350 8.56 34.25 6.01
N GLU A 351 9.76 33.96 5.49
CA GLU A 351 9.95 33.29 4.20
C GLU A 351 9.72 31.75 4.27
N CYS A 352 9.60 31.20 5.50
CA CYS A 352 9.29 29.80 5.73
C CYS A 352 7.78 29.60 5.92
N THR A 353 7.16 28.80 5.05
CA THR A 353 5.72 28.55 5.06
C THR A 353 5.38 27.09 5.32
N LEU A 354 4.18 26.84 5.85
CA LEU A 354 3.61 25.52 5.99
C LEU A 354 2.21 25.57 5.37
N LEU A 355 1.97 24.71 4.36
CA LEU A 355 0.68 24.53 3.71
C LEU A 355 0.02 23.28 4.30
N TRP A 356 -1.08 23.47 5.00
CA TRP A 356 -1.92 22.42 5.59
C TRP A 356 -3.17 22.28 4.75
N PHE A 357 -3.44 21.08 4.19
CA PHE A 357 -4.54 20.91 3.25
C PHE A 357 -5.13 19.49 3.26
N SER A 358 -6.41 19.42 2.92
CA SER A 358 -7.18 18.17 2.87
C SER A 358 -7.06 17.50 1.50
N GLY A 359 -6.68 16.24 1.46
CA GLY A 359 -6.43 15.51 0.20
C GLY A 359 -5.19 16.03 -0.52
N GLY A 360 -5.13 15.92 -1.84
CA GLY A 360 -4.03 16.42 -2.67
C GLY A 360 -2.69 15.74 -2.43
N PHE A 361 -2.70 14.51 -1.93
CA PHE A 361 -1.47 13.75 -1.66
C PHE A 361 -0.61 13.60 -2.92
N GLY A 362 -1.21 13.24 -4.07
CA GLY A 362 -0.51 13.15 -5.35
C GLY A 362 0.11 14.49 -5.81
N ASN A 363 -0.57 15.63 -5.55
CA ASN A 363 -0.02 16.95 -5.82
C ASN A 363 1.22 17.22 -4.98
N ALA A 364 1.15 16.92 -3.67
CA ALA A 364 2.27 17.09 -2.74
C ALA A 364 3.47 16.21 -3.09
N LEU A 365 3.23 14.95 -3.44
CA LEU A 365 4.27 14.02 -3.92
C LEU A 365 5.01 14.54 -5.14
N ARG A 366 4.27 15.09 -6.13
CA ARG A 366 4.88 15.68 -7.34
C ARG A 366 5.73 16.88 -7.00
N ALA A 367 5.20 17.80 -6.20
CA ALA A 367 5.82 19.09 -5.92
C ALA A 367 7.01 19.01 -4.97
N ALA A 368 7.02 18.10 -4.00
CA ALA A 368 8.03 18.05 -2.97
C ALA A 368 9.41 17.61 -3.48
N ASP A 369 10.46 18.18 -2.92
CA ASP A 369 11.86 17.86 -3.21
C ASP A 369 12.42 16.79 -2.26
N ILE A 370 11.91 16.75 -1.03
CA ILE A 370 12.31 15.85 0.06
C ILE A 370 11.12 15.59 0.98
N ALA A 371 11.11 14.47 1.70
CA ALA A 371 10.12 14.21 2.74
C ALA A 371 10.74 14.09 4.12
N LEU A 372 10.03 14.63 5.13
CA LEU A 372 10.14 14.30 6.55
C LEU A 372 9.03 13.32 6.86
N ALA A 373 9.34 12.05 7.16
CA ALA A 373 8.33 11.02 7.20
C ALA A 373 8.42 10.08 8.41
N MET A 374 7.28 9.86 9.05
CA MET A 374 7.02 8.83 10.04
C MET A 374 5.81 7.99 9.57
N ALA A 375 5.86 7.53 8.32
CA ALA A 375 4.80 6.80 7.63
C ALA A 375 5.35 5.53 6.98
N GLY A 376 4.49 4.53 6.75
CA GLY A 376 4.85 3.32 6.02
C GLY A 376 4.75 3.53 4.51
N THR A 377 3.60 3.17 3.93
CA THR A 377 3.32 3.17 2.49
C THR A 377 3.66 4.51 1.79
N ALA A 378 3.30 5.64 2.40
CA ALA A 378 3.58 6.95 1.81
C ALA A 378 5.08 7.24 1.66
N THR A 379 5.91 6.77 2.60
CA THR A 379 7.37 6.86 2.53
C THR A 379 7.91 5.98 1.39
N GLU A 380 7.42 4.75 1.28
CA GLU A 380 7.79 3.83 0.19
C GLU A 380 7.45 4.43 -1.18
N GLN A 381 6.25 4.98 -1.33
CA GLN A 381 5.83 5.65 -2.56
C GLN A 381 6.71 6.85 -2.92
N PHE A 382 7.09 7.67 -1.93
CA PHE A 382 7.94 8.83 -2.17
C PHE A 382 9.36 8.43 -2.61
N VAL A 383 9.94 7.41 -1.97
CA VAL A 383 11.23 6.81 -2.42
C VAL A 383 11.10 6.22 -3.82
N GLY A 384 10.02 5.52 -4.12
CA GLY A 384 9.76 4.96 -5.46
C GLY A 384 9.70 6.01 -6.57
N LEU A 385 9.34 7.25 -6.24
CA LEU A 385 9.42 8.40 -7.16
C LEU A 385 10.85 8.93 -7.34
N GLY A 386 11.86 8.28 -6.75
CA GLY A 386 13.26 8.68 -6.83
C GLY A 386 13.60 9.91 -5.99
N LYS A 387 12.91 10.09 -4.88
CA LYS A 387 13.06 11.27 -4.02
C LYS A 387 13.56 10.91 -2.62
N PRO A 388 14.38 11.78 -1.98
CA PRO A 388 14.96 11.52 -0.67
C PRO A 388 13.95 11.65 0.47
N VAL A 389 14.14 10.83 1.50
CA VAL A 389 13.37 10.85 2.74
C VAL A 389 14.28 10.97 3.94
N VAL A 390 13.90 11.77 4.92
CA VAL A 390 14.50 11.79 6.26
C VAL A 390 13.47 11.25 7.25
N THR A 391 13.88 10.32 8.09
CA THR A 391 13.06 9.69 9.12
C THR A 391 13.78 9.63 10.46
N PHE A 392 13.02 9.47 11.54
CA PHE A 392 13.53 9.25 12.89
C PHE A 392 12.48 8.50 13.72
N PRO A 393 12.87 7.86 14.86
CA PRO A 393 11.92 7.05 15.63
C PRO A 393 10.90 7.93 16.34
N GLY A 394 9.66 7.40 16.44
CA GLY A 394 8.59 7.95 17.27
C GLY A 394 8.35 7.14 18.54
N GLU A 395 7.44 7.62 19.37
CA GLU A 395 7.01 6.94 20.60
C GLU A 395 5.74 6.11 20.42
N GLY A 396 5.34 5.88 19.16
CA GLY A 396 4.13 5.16 18.83
C GLY A 396 4.28 3.63 18.89
N PRO A 397 3.19 2.89 18.89
CA PRO A 397 3.24 1.44 18.91
C PRO A 397 3.79 0.83 17.62
N GLN A 398 3.74 1.55 16.50
CA GLN A 398 4.22 1.06 15.21
C GLN A 398 5.51 1.75 14.76
N PHE A 399 5.56 3.09 14.79
CA PHE A 399 6.71 3.81 14.28
C PHE A 399 7.83 3.88 15.34
N THR A 400 8.41 2.73 15.62
CA THR A 400 9.53 2.53 16.57
C THR A 400 10.87 2.70 15.86
N GLU A 401 11.96 2.76 16.63
CA GLU A 401 13.33 2.77 16.09
C GLU A 401 13.60 1.51 15.25
N GLN A 402 13.12 0.34 15.69
CA GLN A 402 13.26 -0.91 14.95
C GLN A 402 12.53 -0.83 13.60
N PHE A 403 11.31 -0.31 13.57
CA PHE A 403 10.55 -0.14 12.33
C PHE A 403 11.26 0.82 11.37
N ALA A 404 11.73 1.97 11.86
CA ALA A 404 12.43 2.96 11.03
C ALA A 404 13.73 2.40 10.44
N LYS A 405 14.50 1.61 11.20
CA LYS A 405 15.70 0.91 10.70
C LYS A 405 15.37 -0.18 9.67
N LEU A 406 14.28 -0.92 9.87
CA LEU A 406 13.82 -1.89 8.87
C LEU A 406 13.37 -1.19 7.59
N GLN A 407 12.71 -0.03 7.69
CA GLN A 407 12.32 0.77 6.54
C GLN A 407 13.56 1.32 5.80
N GLU A 408 14.61 1.73 6.52
CA GLU A 408 15.89 2.12 5.92
C GLU A 408 16.52 0.95 5.12
N ARG A 409 16.49 -0.28 5.62
CA ARG A 409 16.95 -1.45 4.87
C ARG A 409 16.13 -1.68 3.61
N LEU A 410 14.80 -1.65 3.75
CA LEU A 410 13.89 -1.84 2.62
C LEU A 410 14.11 -0.81 1.52
N LEU A 411 14.24 0.47 1.89
CA LEU A 411 14.27 1.59 0.95
C LEU A 411 15.69 2.05 0.55
N GLY A 412 16.71 1.58 1.27
CA GLY A 412 18.12 1.89 1.00
C GLY A 412 18.58 3.22 1.58
N LYS A 413 19.81 3.23 2.09
CA LYS A 413 20.49 4.44 2.62
C LYS A 413 20.72 5.49 1.54
N GLU A 414 20.64 5.09 0.28
CA GLU A 414 20.74 5.94 -0.90
C GLU A 414 19.51 6.83 -1.10
N SER A 415 18.40 6.56 -0.40
CA SER A 415 17.15 7.34 -0.49
C SER A 415 16.56 7.70 0.86
N LEU A 416 16.86 6.93 1.93
CA LEU A 416 16.30 7.16 3.25
C LEU A 416 17.40 7.39 4.27
N VAL A 417 17.39 8.59 4.89
CA VAL A 417 18.32 9.00 5.94
C VAL A 417 17.65 8.80 7.30
N PHE A 418 18.16 7.86 8.09
CA PHE A 418 17.72 7.66 9.47
C PHE A 418 18.45 8.59 10.42
N CYS A 419 17.71 9.31 11.26
CA CYS A 419 18.21 10.20 12.30
C CYS A 419 17.75 9.72 13.68
N ALA A 420 18.47 10.09 14.74
CA ALA A 420 18.12 9.66 16.09
C ALA A 420 16.99 10.50 16.74
N ASN A 421 16.77 11.74 16.27
CA ASN A 421 15.82 12.66 16.87
C ASN A 421 15.39 13.78 15.89
N PRO A 422 14.35 14.56 16.22
CA PRO A 422 13.85 15.65 15.36
C PRO A 422 14.90 16.72 14.99
N THR A 423 15.81 17.07 15.91
CA THR A 423 16.84 18.09 15.64
C THR A 423 17.81 17.63 14.56
N GLN A 424 18.28 16.40 14.66
CA GLN A 424 19.13 15.81 13.63
C GLN A 424 18.40 15.67 12.30
N ALA A 425 17.11 15.28 12.33
CA ALA A 425 16.30 15.17 11.14
C ALA A 425 16.12 16.50 10.41
N GLY A 426 15.83 17.57 11.14
CA GLY A 426 15.75 18.91 10.55
C GLY A 426 17.06 19.37 9.90
N SER A 427 18.19 19.10 10.54
CA SER A 427 19.52 19.39 9.97
C SER A 427 19.81 18.51 8.74
N ALA A 428 19.45 17.23 8.77
CA ALA A 428 19.63 16.31 7.68
C ALA A 428 18.81 16.71 6.44
N VAL A 429 17.59 17.24 6.60
CA VAL A 429 16.79 17.78 5.49
C VAL A 429 17.59 18.82 4.71
N VAL A 430 18.21 19.78 5.41
CA VAL A 430 18.98 20.85 4.76
C VAL A 430 20.23 20.30 4.08
N SER A 431 20.94 19.38 4.72
CA SER A 431 22.13 18.73 4.14
C SER A 431 21.79 17.96 2.85
N VAL A 432 20.70 17.19 2.86
CA VAL A 432 20.26 16.41 1.69
C VAL A 432 19.78 17.32 0.55
N LEU A 433 19.09 18.42 0.86
CA LEU A 433 18.69 19.41 -0.15
C LEU A 433 19.89 20.05 -0.87
N GLN A 434 21.03 20.16 -0.20
CA GLN A 434 22.28 20.71 -0.76
C GLN A 434 23.12 19.65 -1.48
N ASP A 435 22.90 18.37 -1.22
CA ASP A 435 23.64 17.26 -1.83
C ASP A 435 22.97 16.78 -3.14
N ALA A 436 23.46 17.33 -4.25
CA ALA A 436 22.98 16.91 -5.58
C ALA A 436 23.33 15.46 -5.92
N GLY A 437 24.46 14.94 -5.41
CA GLY A 437 24.88 13.55 -5.60
C GLY A 437 23.90 12.59 -4.96
N PHE A 438 23.58 12.82 -3.69
CA PHE A 438 22.57 12.03 -2.97
C PHE A 438 21.21 12.05 -3.68
N ARG A 439 20.73 13.23 -4.11
CA ARG A 439 19.44 13.33 -4.81
C ARG A 439 19.42 12.61 -6.15
N ASN A 440 20.57 12.50 -6.83
CA ASN A 440 20.66 11.72 -8.07
C ASN A 440 20.66 10.21 -7.80
N SER A 441 21.33 9.74 -6.74
CA SER A 441 21.30 8.30 -6.37
C SER A 441 19.90 7.83 -5.99
N CYS A 442 19.03 8.70 -5.44
CA CYS A 442 17.65 8.37 -5.11
C CYS A 442 16.84 7.85 -6.32
N LYS A 443 17.10 8.35 -7.53
CA LYS A 443 16.35 7.97 -8.74
C LYS A 443 16.57 6.51 -9.10
N GLU A 444 17.81 6.08 -9.12
CA GLU A 444 18.19 4.70 -9.44
C GLU A 444 17.74 3.76 -8.32
N ASN A 445 18.01 4.13 -7.08
CA ASN A 445 17.61 3.34 -5.91
C ASN A 445 16.09 3.21 -5.80
N GLY A 446 15.32 4.27 -6.03
CA GLY A 446 13.85 4.23 -5.97
C GLY A 446 13.28 3.22 -6.99
N CYS A 447 13.79 3.23 -8.21
CA CYS A 447 13.40 2.26 -9.24
C CYS A 447 13.79 0.82 -8.86
N LEU A 448 14.97 0.62 -8.28
CA LEU A 448 15.44 -0.69 -7.83
C LEU A 448 14.57 -1.27 -6.71
N ARG A 449 14.20 -0.45 -5.73
CA ARG A 449 13.49 -0.86 -4.51
C ARG A 449 11.98 -1.00 -4.69
N MET A 450 11.40 -0.12 -5.51
CA MET A 450 9.94 -0.01 -5.63
C MET A 450 9.42 -0.39 -7.02
N GLY A 451 10.30 -0.56 -8.00
CA GLY A 451 9.91 -0.84 -9.37
C GLY A 451 9.35 0.39 -10.10
N LYS A 452 8.80 0.14 -11.29
CA LYS A 452 8.19 1.16 -12.14
C LYS A 452 6.67 1.10 -12.06
N GLU A 453 6.02 2.23 -12.27
CA GLU A 453 4.57 2.33 -12.46
C GLU A 453 4.04 1.35 -13.52
N GLY A 454 2.76 0.99 -13.45
CA GLY A 454 2.11 0.05 -14.36
C GLY A 454 2.18 -1.41 -13.91
N ALA A 455 2.61 -1.69 -12.69
CA ALA A 455 2.69 -3.05 -12.15
C ALA A 455 1.31 -3.73 -12.08
N ALA A 456 0.26 -3.01 -11.69
CA ALA A 456 -1.10 -3.55 -11.65
C ALA A 456 -1.58 -3.98 -13.05
N ALA A 457 -1.24 -3.23 -14.10
CA ALA A 457 -1.58 -3.60 -15.47
C ALA A 457 -0.82 -4.84 -15.94
N ARG A 458 0.47 -4.97 -15.61
CA ARG A 458 1.26 -6.17 -15.92
C ARG A 458 0.74 -7.40 -15.20
N ILE A 459 0.40 -7.28 -13.91
CA ILE A 459 -0.21 -8.34 -13.12
C ILE A 459 -1.58 -8.73 -13.69
N ALA A 460 -2.39 -7.76 -14.09
CA ALA A 460 -3.69 -7.99 -14.70
C ALA A 460 -3.58 -8.79 -16.02
N SER A 461 -2.62 -8.44 -16.88
CA SER A 461 -2.34 -9.18 -18.11
C SER A 461 -1.94 -10.63 -17.81
N GLU A 462 -0.99 -10.87 -16.90
CA GLU A 462 -0.55 -12.21 -16.52
C GLU A 462 -1.68 -13.05 -15.90
N ILE A 463 -2.53 -12.45 -15.07
CA ILE A 463 -3.72 -13.14 -14.53
C ILE A 463 -4.64 -13.54 -15.68
N TRP A 464 -4.93 -12.63 -16.60
CA TRP A 464 -5.81 -12.92 -17.73
C TRP A 464 -5.26 -14.05 -18.59
N ASP A 465 -4.01 -13.95 -19.01
CA ASP A 465 -3.35 -14.93 -19.86
C ASP A 465 -3.32 -16.33 -19.21
N ARG A 466 -3.03 -16.43 -17.91
CA ARG A 466 -2.91 -17.70 -17.18
C ARG A 466 -4.24 -18.31 -16.74
N PHE A 467 -5.27 -17.51 -16.52
CA PHE A 467 -6.55 -18.00 -16.00
C PHE A 467 -7.65 -18.03 -17.06
N VAL A 468 -7.55 -17.20 -18.09
CA VAL A 468 -8.60 -17.07 -19.12
C VAL A 468 -8.14 -17.66 -20.44
N ASP A 469 -6.96 -17.30 -20.94
CA ASP A 469 -6.52 -17.69 -22.29
C ASP A 469 -5.85 -19.07 -22.32
N THR A 470 -5.30 -19.58 -21.20
CA THR A 470 -4.75 -20.93 -21.13
C THR A 470 -5.88 -21.97 -21.14
N GLN A 471 -5.91 -22.85 -22.15
CA GLN A 471 -6.84 -23.98 -22.26
C GLN A 471 -6.53 -25.10 -21.28
#